data_c27b9e34686fcb9445d2b73837c60e25
#
_entry.id   c27b9e34686fcb9445d2b73837c60e25
#
_cell.length_a   1.000
_cell.length_b   1.000
_cell.length_c   1.000
_cell.angle_alpha   90.00
_cell.angle_beta   90.00
_cell.angle_gamma   90.00
#
_symmetry.space_group_name_H-M   'P 1'
#
loop_
_entity.id
_entity.type
_entity.pdbx_description
1 polymer ?
#
loop_
_entity_poly.entity_id
_entity_poly.type
_entity_poly.pdbx_seq_one_letter_code
_entity_poly.pdbx_strand_id
1 'polypeptide(L)'
;ARTAFGLAAQESGHFAGVLAAASSNANTNVSMMGETFKYCAPIAGALGFSVEDTAEAIGLMANAGIKSTQAGTSLRTIMTNLSGEVKICGENIGEVIVATTNADGSMRDLSDILADCRTAFSGLSESEKAAAAESLVGKNAMSGFLALMNAGEGDIAKLSGAIDNCNGAAQSMADTMNNNLEGQLTILKSQLQELAISFGEILLPAVKSIV
;
A
#
# COMPACT_ATOMS: atom_id res chain seq x y z
N ALA A 1 1.30 7.68 8.17
CA ALA A 1 0.16 7.11 7.47
C ALA A 1 -1.06 6.98 8.39
N ARG A 2 -0.97 6.29 9.53
CA ARG A 2 -2.09 6.10 10.47
C ARG A 2 -2.90 7.39 10.72
N THR A 3 -2.24 8.48 11.09
CA THR A 3 -2.88 9.78 11.36
C THR A 3 -3.59 10.35 10.14
N ALA A 4 -3.09 10.08 8.94
CA ALA A 4 -3.69 10.57 7.70
C ALA A 4 -5.05 9.90 7.41
N PHE A 5 -5.22 8.65 7.83
CA PHE A 5 -6.50 7.93 7.73
C PHE A 5 -7.41 8.09 8.95
N GLY A 6 -7.04 8.93 9.91
CA GLY A 6 -7.83 9.14 11.13
C GLY A 6 -7.90 7.92 12.07
N LEU A 7 -7.04 6.93 11.89
CA LEU A 7 -7.06 5.69 12.66
C LEU A 7 -6.64 5.92 14.12
N ALA A 8 -7.40 5.39 15.05
CA ALA A 8 -7.10 5.42 16.48
C ALA A 8 -5.83 4.61 16.81
N ALA A 9 -5.27 4.83 18.03
CA ALA A 9 -4.06 4.12 18.44
C ALA A 9 -4.26 2.60 18.48
N GLN A 10 -5.46 2.15 18.84
CA GLN A 10 -5.86 0.74 18.92
C GLN A 10 -5.87 0.05 17.55
N GLU A 11 -6.06 0.80 16.46
CA GLU A 11 -6.10 0.30 15.08
C GLU A 11 -4.70 0.16 14.47
N SER A 12 -3.64 0.45 15.23
CA SER A 12 -2.26 0.30 14.77
C SER A 12 -1.92 -1.14 14.40
N GLY A 13 -2.49 -2.12 15.12
CA GLY A 13 -2.33 -3.54 14.84
C GLY A 13 -2.96 -3.93 13.51
N HIS A 14 -4.16 -3.43 13.24
CA HIS A 14 -4.84 -3.63 11.96
C HIS A 14 -4.06 -3.01 10.81
N PHE A 15 -3.64 -1.75 10.92
CA PHE A 15 -2.79 -1.10 9.92
C PHE A 15 -1.50 -1.89 9.62
N ALA A 16 -0.84 -2.41 10.66
CA ALA A 16 0.34 -3.26 10.48
C ALA A 16 -0.01 -4.58 9.79
N GLY A 17 -1.17 -5.18 10.11
CA GLY A 17 -1.70 -6.37 9.45
C GLY A 17 -1.92 -6.16 7.95
N VAL A 18 -2.58 -5.06 7.57
CA VAL A 18 -2.79 -4.68 6.15
C VAL A 18 -1.47 -4.55 5.41
N LEU A 19 -0.47 -3.84 5.99
CA LEU A 19 0.85 -3.70 5.38
C LEU A 19 1.56 -5.04 5.21
N ALA A 20 1.51 -5.90 6.23
CA ALA A 20 2.12 -7.22 6.19
C ALA A 20 1.44 -8.13 5.16
N ALA A 21 0.11 -8.16 5.14
CA ALA A 21 -0.66 -8.96 4.18
C ALA A 21 -0.39 -8.52 2.74
N ALA A 22 -0.45 -7.21 2.46
CA ALA A 22 -0.20 -6.67 1.14
C ALA A 22 1.25 -6.91 0.69
N SER A 23 2.24 -6.70 1.57
CA SER A 23 3.66 -6.90 1.22
C SER A 23 4.03 -8.36 1.03
N SER A 24 3.34 -9.30 1.68
CA SER A 24 3.56 -10.74 1.50
C SER A 24 2.90 -11.30 0.23
N ASN A 25 1.93 -10.59 -0.34
CA ASN A 25 1.15 -11.03 -1.49
C ASN A 25 1.37 -10.21 -2.76
N ALA A 26 2.26 -9.21 -2.72
CA ALA A 26 2.66 -8.40 -3.85
C ALA A 26 4.19 -8.32 -3.97
N ASN A 27 4.67 -7.87 -5.12
CA ASN A 27 6.12 -7.71 -5.36
C ASN A 27 6.68 -6.45 -4.67
N THR A 28 6.57 -6.38 -3.35
CA THR A 28 7.03 -5.26 -2.53
C THR A 28 7.47 -5.74 -1.14
N ASN A 29 7.77 -4.81 -0.26
CA ASN A 29 8.01 -5.07 1.16
C ASN A 29 7.42 -3.95 2.02
N VAL A 30 7.35 -4.15 3.35
CA VAL A 30 6.77 -3.19 4.29
C VAL A 30 7.44 -1.82 4.23
N SER A 31 8.77 -1.78 4.03
CA SER A 31 9.52 -0.52 3.93
C SER A 31 9.13 0.27 2.68
N MET A 32 9.06 -0.40 1.52
CA MET A 32 8.64 0.23 0.26
C MET A 32 7.19 0.69 0.32
N MET A 33 6.29 -0.11 0.93
CA MET A 33 4.90 0.31 1.15
C MET A 33 4.82 1.53 2.07
N GLY A 34 5.57 1.52 3.17
CA GLY A 34 5.64 2.66 4.08
C GLY A 34 6.11 3.94 3.38
N GLU A 35 7.09 3.82 2.48
CA GLU A 35 7.55 4.95 1.65
C GLU A 35 6.45 5.43 0.70
N THR A 36 5.73 4.52 0.04
CA THR A 36 4.58 4.87 -0.82
C THR A 36 3.49 5.60 -0.04
N PHE A 37 3.12 5.09 1.13
CA PHE A 37 2.11 5.70 2.00
C PHE A 37 2.45 7.13 2.46
N LYS A 38 3.72 7.50 2.59
CA LYS A 38 4.12 8.88 2.92
C LYS A 38 3.56 9.89 1.91
N TYR A 39 3.48 9.51 0.64
CA TYR A 39 3.06 10.40 -0.43
C TYR A 39 1.55 10.36 -0.69
N CYS A 40 0.92 9.20 -0.61
CA CYS A 40 -0.51 9.06 -0.97
C CYS A 40 -1.47 9.10 0.23
N ALA A 41 -1.05 8.69 1.44
CA ALA A 41 -1.94 8.61 2.58
C ALA A 41 -2.66 9.93 2.96
N PRO A 42 -2.01 11.12 2.88
CA PRO A 42 -2.73 12.36 3.18
C PRO A 42 -3.91 12.62 2.26
N ILE A 43 -3.78 12.30 0.97
CA ILE A 43 -4.87 12.46 0.00
C ILE A 43 -5.91 11.34 0.17
N ALA A 44 -5.46 10.09 0.33
CA ALA A 44 -6.37 8.96 0.56
C ALA A 44 -7.29 9.22 1.75
N GLY A 45 -6.71 9.61 2.90
CA GLY A 45 -7.50 9.93 4.09
C GLY A 45 -8.39 11.16 3.94
N ALA A 46 -7.94 12.21 3.24
CA ALA A 46 -8.75 13.40 2.99
C ALA A 46 -9.96 13.12 2.08
N LEU A 47 -9.83 12.16 1.16
CA LEU A 47 -10.90 11.72 0.26
C LEU A 47 -11.77 10.63 0.89
N GLY A 48 -11.40 10.09 2.07
CA GLY A 48 -12.15 9.03 2.75
C GLY A 48 -11.89 7.62 2.22
N PHE A 49 -10.86 7.41 1.40
CA PHE A 49 -10.46 6.08 0.96
C PHE A 49 -9.90 5.26 2.12
N SER A 50 -10.17 3.96 2.13
CA SER A 50 -9.70 3.02 3.15
C SER A 50 -8.19 2.75 3.05
N VAL A 51 -7.61 2.26 4.15
CA VAL A 51 -6.23 1.78 4.16
C VAL A 51 -6.08 0.55 3.29
N GLU A 52 -7.09 -0.30 3.31
CA GLU A 52 -7.21 -1.56 2.58
C GLU A 52 -7.13 -1.33 1.07
N ASP A 53 -8.02 -0.50 0.53
CA ASP A 53 -8.04 -0.15 -0.90
C ASP A 53 -6.75 0.53 -1.34
N THR A 54 -6.22 1.41 -0.49
CA THR A 54 -4.95 2.09 -0.75
C THR A 54 -3.81 1.07 -0.80
N ALA A 55 -3.77 0.11 0.12
CA ALA A 55 -2.74 -0.95 0.14
C ALA A 55 -2.87 -1.91 -1.04
N GLU A 56 -4.10 -2.23 -1.45
CA GLU A 56 -4.37 -3.02 -2.66
C GLU A 56 -3.83 -2.33 -3.90
N ALA A 57 -4.17 -1.07 -4.12
CA ALA A 57 -3.67 -0.29 -5.26
C ALA A 57 -2.14 -0.22 -5.27
N ILE A 58 -1.49 -0.02 -4.11
CA ILE A 58 -0.03 -0.04 -3.98
C ILE A 58 0.54 -1.40 -4.37
N GLY A 59 -0.07 -2.49 -3.91
CA GLY A 59 0.36 -3.85 -4.22
C GLY A 59 0.25 -4.18 -5.71
N LEU A 60 -0.85 -3.81 -6.36
CA LEU A 60 -1.06 -3.99 -7.79
C LEU A 60 -0.03 -3.20 -8.63
N MET A 61 0.24 -1.95 -8.25
CA MET A 61 1.30 -1.15 -8.89
C MET A 61 2.68 -1.78 -8.70
N ALA A 62 2.94 -2.34 -7.51
CA ALA A 62 4.21 -3.01 -7.21
C ALA A 62 4.42 -4.28 -8.03
N ASN A 63 3.35 -5.04 -8.33
CA ASN A 63 3.41 -6.19 -9.23
C ASN A 63 3.82 -5.79 -10.65
N ALA A 64 3.43 -4.58 -11.09
CA ALA A 64 3.87 -3.99 -12.34
C ALA A 64 5.25 -3.31 -12.27
N GLY A 65 5.96 -3.41 -11.14
CA GLY A 65 7.30 -2.83 -10.95
C GLY A 65 7.33 -1.38 -10.45
N ILE A 66 6.18 -0.74 -10.22
CA ILE A 66 6.08 0.64 -9.77
C ILE A 66 5.99 0.64 -8.24
N LYS A 67 7.04 1.13 -7.54
CA LYS A 67 7.24 0.98 -6.10
C LYS A 67 7.68 2.27 -5.42
N SER A 68 7.62 2.28 -4.10
CA SER A 68 8.15 3.36 -3.23
C SER A 68 7.63 4.76 -3.63
N THR A 69 8.50 5.73 -3.76
CA THR A 69 8.19 7.13 -4.09
C THR A 69 7.43 7.26 -5.41
N GLN A 70 7.80 6.48 -6.44
CA GLN A 70 7.14 6.52 -7.74
C GLN A 70 5.67 6.08 -7.63
N ALA A 71 5.40 4.97 -6.93
CA ALA A 71 4.04 4.51 -6.67
C ALA A 71 3.25 5.56 -5.87
N GLY A 72 3.86 6.11 -4.81
CA GLY A 72 3.20 7.10 -3.95
C GLY A 72 2.82 8.39 -4.67
N THR A 73 3.71 8.93 -5.50
CA THR A 73 3.43 10.15 -6.28
C THR A 73 2.39 9.89 -7.37
N SER A 74 2.48 8.75 -8.07
CA SER A 74 1.48 8.36 -9.07
C SER A 74 0.11 8.14 -8.43
N LEU A 75 0.03 7.36 -7.34
CA LEU A 75 -1.23 7.04 -6.68
C LEU A 75 -1.90 8.30 -6.09
N ARG A 76 -1.10 9.21 -5.51
CA ARG A 76 -1.62 10.52 -5.08
C ARG A 76 -2.29 11.27 -6.20
N THR A 77 -1.66 11.34 -7.38
CA THR A 77 -2.21 12.02 -8.56
C THR A 77 -3.46 11.31 -9.08
N ILE A 78 -3.43 9.98 -9.15
CA ILE A 78 -4.58 9.16 -9.55
C ILE A 78 -5.78 9.45 -8.64
N MET A 79 -5.64 9.34 -7.32
CA MET A 79 -6.70 9.60 -6.35
C MET A 79 -7.26 11.02 -6.48
N THR A 80 -6.39 12.02 -6.64
CA THR A 80 -6.81 13.42 -6.81
C THR A 80 -7.66 13.59 -8.08
N ASN A 81 -7.28 12.97 -9.17
CA ASN A 81 -8.00 13.11 -10.43
C ASN A 81 -9.29 12.27 -10.46
N LEU A 82 -9.29 11.10 -9.80
CA LEU A 82 -10.49 10.27 -9.63
C LEU A 82 -11.51 10.86 -8.63
N SER A 83 -11.16 11.91 -7.88
CA SER A 83 -12.13 12.62 -7.03
C SER A 83 -13.03 13.57 -7.79
N GLY A 84 -12.75 13.82 -9.06
CA GLY A 84 -13.57 14.63 -9.96
C GLY A 84 -14.46 13.79 -10.88
N GLU A 85 -14.95 14.41 -11.93
CA GLU A 85 -15.70 13.72 -12.98
C GLU A 85 -14.72 12.87 -13.81
N VAL A 86 -14.99 11.56 -13.88
CA VAL A 86 -14.19 10.60 -14.66
C VAL A 86 -14.93 10.22 -15.92
N LYS A 87 -14.41 10.68 -17.06
CA LYS A 87 -14.95 10.37 -18.39
C LYS A 87 -13.93 9.57 -19.20
N ILE A 88 -14.37 8.45 -19.71
CA ILE A 88 -13.59 7.55 -20.56
C ILE A 88 -14.28 7.48 -21.91
N CYS A 89 -13.57 7.89 -22.96
CA CYS A 89 -14.09 7.93 -24.33
C CYS A 89 -13.33 6.93 -25.19
N GLY A 90 -14.06 6.23 -26.05
CA GLY A 90 -13.50 5.34 -27.04
C GLY A 90 -14.44 5.11 -28.21
N GLU A 91 -13.89 4.75 -29.36
CA GLU A 91 -14.66 4.57 -30.59
C GLU A 91 -15.74 3.48 -30.44
N ASN A 92 -15.41 2.40 -29.72
CA ASN A 92 -16.33 1.26 -29.53
C ASN A 92 -17.26 1.41 -28.32
N ILE A 93 -16.90 2.24 -27.33
CA ILE A 93 -17.65 2.37 -26.07
C ILE A 93 -18.43 3.68 -25.96
N GLY A 94 -18.15 4.65 -26.89
CA GLY A 94 -18.66 6.01 -26.78
C GLY A 94 -18.07 6.75 -25.56
N GLU A 95 -18.89 7.54 -24.85
CA GLU A 95 -18.52 8.19 -23.60
C GLU A 95 -19.07 7.38 -22.42
N VAL A 96 -18.20 6.93 -21.55
CA VAL A 96 -18.52 6.26 -20.27
C VAL A 96 -18.18 7.20 -19.14
N ILE A 97 -19.16 7.50 -18.29
CA ILE A 97 -18.95 8.28 -17.06
C ILE A 97 -18.88 7.30 -15.90
N VAL A 98 -17.75 7.31 -15.20
CA VAL A 98 -17.56 6.51 -13.98
C VAL A 98 -17.99 7.33 -12.77
N ALA A 99 -18.95 6.82 -12.03
CA ALA A 99 -19.41 7.43 -10.80
C ALA A 99 -18.31 7.32 -9.73
N THR A 100 -17.89 8.45 -9.16
CA THR A 100 -16.84 8.51 -8.14
C THR A 100 -17.39 8.80 -6.75
N THR A 101 -18.65 9.24 -6.67
CA THR A 101 -19.31 9.60 -5.42
C THR A 101 -20.60 8.80 -5.20
N ASN A 102 -20.92 8.60 -3.94
CA ASN A 102 -22.20 8.06 -3.48
C ASN A 102 -23.30 9.14 -3.53
N ALA A 103 -24.54 8.74 -3.31
CA ALA A 103 -25.69 9.64 -3.31
C ALA A 103 -25.66 10.70 -2.19
N ASP A 104 -24.90 10.43 -1.11
CA ASP A 104 -24.69 11.34 0.01
C ASP A 104 -23.52 12.34 -0.19
N GLY A 105 -22.83 12.24 -1.33
CA GLY A 105 -21.70 13.06 -1.69
C GLY A 105 -20.34 12.56 -1.18
N SER A 106 -20.30 11.47 -0.44
CA SER A 106 -19.03 10.81 -0.07
C SER A 106 -18.38 10.13 -1.27
N MET A 107 -17.06 9.93 -1.23
CA MET A 107 -16.39 9.12 -2.25
C MET A 107 -16.83 7.66 -2.16
N ARG A 108 -16.96 7.01 -3.30
CA ARG A 108 -17.07 5.54 -3.39
C ARG A 108 -15.72 4.91 -3.03
N ASP A 109 -15.74 3.62 -2.72
CA ASP A 109 -14.51 2.86 -2.46
C ASP A 109 -13.57 2.93 -3.67
N LEU A 110 -12.28 3.10 -3.41
CA LEU A 110 -11.29 3.24 -4.48
C LEU A 110 -11.23 1.98 -5.35
N SER A 111 -11.36 0.81 -4.75
CA SER A 111 -11.43 -0.49 -5.44
C SER A 111 -12.59 -0.54 -6.44
N ASP A 112 -13.77 -0.03 -6.08
CA ASP A 112 -14.96 0.02 -6.93
C ASP A 112 -14.78 1.00 -8.10
N ILE A 113 -14.28 2.20 -7.83
CA ILE A 113 -13.99 3.20 -8.88
C ILE A 113 -12.98 2.63 -9.88
N LEU A 114 -11.92 1.97 -9.40
CA LEU A 114 -10.92 1.34 -10.26
C LEU A 114 -11.49 0.14 -11.04
N ALA A 115 -12.43 -0.61 -10.48
CA ALA A 115 -13.11 -1.71 -11.16
C ALA A 115 -13.98 -1.21 -12.32
N ASP A 116 -14.74 -0.13 -12.11
CA ASP A 116 -15.54 0.50 -13.17
C ASP A 116 -14.64 1.08 -14.27
N CYS A 117 -13.52 1.71 -13.90
CA CYS A 117 -12.52 2.18 -14.86
C CYS A 117 -11.94 1.01 -15.68
N ARG A 118 -11.57 -0.13 -15.05
CA ARG A 118 -11.08 -1.32 -15.75
C ARG A 118 -12.11 -1.85 -16.75
N THR A 119 -13.37 -1.87 -16.36
CA THR A 119 -14.48 -2.31 -17.22
C THR A 119 -14.55 -1.42 -18.48
N ALA A 120 -14.52 -0.11 -18.33
CA ALA A 120 -14.51 0.80 -19.46
C ALA A 120 -13.24 0.65 -20.32
N PHE A 121 -12.07 0.51 -19.69
CA PHE A 121 -10.79 0.34 -20.39
C PHE A 121 -10.70 -0.97 -21.18
N SER A 122 -11.43 -2.02 -20.79
CA SER A 122 -11.44 -3.29 -21.52
C SER A 122 -11.99 -3.18 -22.93
N GLY A 123 -12.86 -2.21 -23.20
CA GLY A 123 -13.43 -1.93 -24.52
C GLY A 123 -12.59 -1.00 -25.41
N LEU A 124 -11.45 -0.49 -24.90
CA LEU A 124 -10.58 0.44 -25.61
C LEU A 124 -9.46 -0.30 -26.37
N SER A 125 -9.07 0.22 -27.52
CA SER A 125 -7.82 -0.14 -28.18
C SER A 125 -6.60 0.33 -27.39
N GLU A 126 -5.41 -0.21 -27.65
CA GLU A 126 -4.20 0.16 -26.91
C GLU A 126 -3.83 1.65 -27.04
N SER A 127 -4.09 2.26 -28.18
CA SER A 127 -3.88 3.70 -28.39
C SER A 127 -4.89 4.55 -27.60
N GLU A 128 -6.15 4.11 -27.54
CA GLU A 128 -7.19 4.78 -26.77
C GLU A 128 -6.94 4.65 -25.28
N LYS A 129 -6.47 3.48 -24.79
CA LYS A 129 -6.06 3.29 -23.37
C LYS A 129 -4.97 4.29 -22.97
N ALA A 130 -3.95 4.46 -23.83
CA ALA A 130 -2.89 5.41 -23.56
C ALA A 130 -3.41 6.86 -23.53
N ALA A 131 -4.22 7.25 -24.50
CA ALA A 131 -4.82 8.59 -24.58
C ALA A 131 -5.77 8.87 -23.40
N ALA A 132 -6.63 7.91 -23.06
CA ALA A 132 -7.54 8.03 -21.92
C ALA A 132 -6.78 8.13 -20.59
N ALA A 133 -5.76 7.31 -20.39
CA ALA A 133 -4.93 7.37 -19.19
C ALA A 133 -4.18 8.72 -19.09
N GLU A 134 -3.61 9.21 -20.19
CA GLU A 134 -2.96 10.52 -20.20
C GLU A 134 -3.95 11.66 -19.90
N SER A 135 -5.15 11.58 -20.46
CA SER A 135 -6.21 12.57 -20.22
C SER A 135 -6.69 12.58 -18.78
N LEU A 136 -6.86 11.41 -18.17
CA LEU A 136 -7.38 11.26 -16.80
C LEU A 136 -6.34 11.65 -15.73
N VAL A 137 -5.12 11.15 -15.86
CA VAL A 137 -4.13 11.25 -14.76
C VAL A 137 -2.85 11.97 -15.15
N GLY A 138 -2.72 12.39 -16.42
CA GLY A 138 -1.53 13.04 -16.93
C GLY A 138 -0.34 12.08 -17.13
N LYS A 139 0.67 12.56 -17.87
CA LYS A 139 1.84 11.75 -18.27
C LYS A 139 2.59 11.12 -17.10
N ASN A 140 2.73 11.85 -15.99
CA ASN A 140 3.54 11.41 -14.86
C ASN A 140 2.90 10.25 -14.07
N ALA A 141 1.57 10.17 -14.05
CA ALA A 141 0.84 9.10 -13.36
C ALA A 141 0.31 8.01 -14.30
N MET A 142 0.42 8.22 -15.62
CA MET A 142 -0.12 7.34 -16.65
C MET A 142 0.35 5.89 -16.50
N SER A 143 1.64 5.66 -16.27
CA SER A 143 2.18 4.30 -16.09
C SER A 143 1.59 3.61 -14.86
N GLY A 144 1.44 4.34 -13.75
CA GLY A 144 0.80 3.82 -12.54
C GLY A 144 -0.68 3.50 -12.75
N PHE A 145 -1.39 4.36 -13.44
CA PHE A 145 -2.80 4.14 -13.74
C PHE A 145 -3.00 2.96 -14.69
N LEU A 146 -2.21 2.86 -15.76
CA LEU A 146 -2.25 1.71 -16.67
C LEU A 146 -1.90 0.40 -15.95
N ALA A 147 -0.98 0.41 -14.99
CA ALA A 147 -0.70 -0.76 -14.16
C ALA A 147 -1.93 -1.22 -13.38
N LEU A 148 -2.72 -0.29 -12.82
CA LEU A 148 -3.99 -0.59 -12.16
C LEU A 148 -5.08 -1.07 -13.12
N MET A 149 -5.13 -0.51 -14.33
CA MET A 149 -6.11 -0.92 -15.35
C MET A 149 -5.81 -2.31 -15.92
N ASN A 150 -4.54 -2.67 -16.05
CA ASN A 150 -4.10 -3.95 -16.60
C ASN A 150 -3.90 -5.04 -15.53
N ALA A 151 -4.22 -4.76 -14.26
CA ALA A 151 -4.13 -5.74 -13.18
C ALA A 151 -5.05 -6.92 -13.47
N GLY A 152 -4.51 -8.14 -13.38
CA GLY A 152 -5.27 -9.37 -13.60
C GLY A 152 -6.25 -9.63 -12.46
N GLU A 153 -7.43 -10.17 -12.78
CA GLU A 153 -8.46 -10.51 -11.78
C GLU A 153 -7.92 -11.44 -10.67
N GLY A 154 -7.02 -12.37 -11.03
CA GLY A 154 -6.37 -13.27 -10.08
C GLY A 154 -5.47 -12.55 -9.08
N ASP A 155 -4.73 -11.53 -9.52
CA ASP A 155 -3.88 -10.73 -8.64
C ASP A 155 -4.72 -9.84 -7.72
N ILE A 156 -5.80 -9.25 -8.25
CA ILE A 156 -6.75 -8.46 -7.49
C ILE A 156 -7.39 -9.33 -6.40
N ALA A 157 -7.98 -10.45 -6.76
CA ALA A 157 -8.66 -11.35 -5.83
C ALA A 157 -7.71 -11.90 -4.74
N LYS A 158 -6.48 -12.24 -5.13
CA LYS A 158 -5.46 -12.70 -4.18
C LYS A 158 -5.09 -11.62 -3.18
N LEU A 159 -4.88 -10.41 -3.65
CA LEU A 159 -4.41 -9.31 -2.82
C LEU A 159 -5.51 -8.78 -1.91
N SER A 160 -6.72 -8.57 -2.44
CA SER A 160 -7.92 -8.19 -1.69
C SER A 160 -8.21 -9.22 -0.60
N GLY A 161 -8.30 -10.50 -0.97
CA GLY A 161 -8.56 -11.57 0.00
C GLY A 161 -7.49 -11.70 1.09
N ALA A 162 -6.23 -11.42 0.78
CA ALA A 162 -5.16 -11.39 1.78
C ALA A 162 -5.29 -10.18 2.74
N ILE A 163 -5.67 -9.03 2.22
CA ILE A 163 -5.89 -7.80 3.00
C ILE A 163 -7.12 -7.95 3.89
N ASP A 164 -8.22 -8.47 3.38
CA ASP A 164 -9.46 -8.72 4.14
C ASP A 164 -9.21 -9.67 5.33
N ASN A 165 -8.28 -10.61 5.18
CA ASN A 165 -7.91 -11.57 6.20
C ASN A 165 -6.58 -11.22 6.88
N CYS A 166 -6.24 -9.95 7.00
CA CYS A 166 -4.94 -9.48 7.51
C CYS A 166 -4.72 -9.64 9.01
N ASN A 167 -5.73 -10.10 9.77
CA ASN A 167 -5.62 -10.31 11.21
C ASN A 167 -4.51 -11.31 11.54
N GLY A 168 -3.53 -10.88 12.35
CA GLY A 168 -2.37 -11.68 12.70
C GLY A 168 -1.25 -11.73 11.63
N ALA A 169 -1.44 -11.14 10.45
CA ALA A 169 -0.43 -11.17 9.38
C ALA A 169 0.90 -10.52 9.80
N ALA A 170 0.83 -9.42 10.54
CA ALA A 170 2.02 -8.74 11.05
C ALA A 170 2.80 -9.61 12.05
N GLN A 171 2.10 -10.33 12.94
CA GLN A 171 2.72 -11.25 13.88
C GLN A 171 3.35 -12.45 13.16
N SER A 172 2.62 -13.06 12.22
CA SER A 172 3.13 -14.18 11.42
C SER A 172 4.37 -13.79 10.61
N MET A 173 4.39 -12.57 10.04
CA MET A 173 5.56 -12.04 9.35
C MET A 173 6.74 -11.85 10.31
N ALA A 174 6.52 -11.27 11.49
CA ALA A 174 7.55 -11.08 12.51
C ALA A 174 8.14 -12.43 12.96
N ASP A 175 7.29 -13.42 13.22
CA ASP A 175 7.70 -14.76 13.61
C ASP A 175 8.54 -15.43 12.50
N THR A 176 8.14 -15.28 11.24
CA THR A 176 8.90 -15.80 10.10
C THR A 176 10.26 -15.12 9.99
N MET A 177 10.33 -13.80 10.16
CA MET A 177 11.60 -13.05 10.13
C MET A 177 12.52 -13.43 11.30
N ASN A 178 11.98 -13.64 12.49
CA ASN A 178 12.75 -14.03 13.68
C ASN A 178 13.23 -15.49 13.62
N ASN A 179 12.50 -16.35 12.93
CA ASN A 179 12.82 -17.77 12.80
C ASN A 179 13.83 -18.07 11.67
N ASN A 180 14.18 -17.12 10.83
CA ASN A 180 15.23 -17.29 9.84
C ASN A 180 16.63 -17.14 10.49
N LEU A 181 17.69 -17.59 9.80
CA LEU A 181 19.05 -17.57 10.31
C LEU A 181 19.53 -16.16 10.68
N GLU A 182 19.19 -15.16 9.88
CA GLU A 182 19.56 -13.75 10.11
C GLU A 182 18.85 -13.18 11.35
N GLY A 183 17.57 -13.49 11.52
CA GLY A 183 16.80 -13.14 12.71
C GLY A 183 17.39 -13.78 13.96
N GLN A 184 17.73 -15.06 13.91
CA GLN A 184 18.36 -15.78 15.03
C GLN A 184 19.73 -15.20 15.39
N LEU A 185 20.56 -14.84 14.39
CA LEU A 185 21.83 -14.16 14.62
C LEU A 185 21.65 -12.77 15.25
N THR A 186 20.61 -12.03 14.86
CA THR A 186 20.30 -10.73 15.44
C THR A 186 19.86 -10.86 16.88
N ILE A 187 19.02 -11.85 17.22
CA ILE A 187 18.59 -12.17 18.57
C ILE A 187 19.81 -12.55 19.43
N LEU A 188 20.66 -13.44 18.92
CA LEU A 188 21.87 -13.86 19.62
C LEU A 188 22.81 -12.68 19.91
N LYS A 189 23.00 -11.79 18.93
CA LYS A 189 23.80 -10.58 19.12
C LYS A 189 23.23 -9.68 20.22
N SER A 190 21.91 -9.49 20.24
CA SER A 190 21.23 -8.68 21.26
C SER A 190 21.38 -9.31 22.64
N GLN A 191 21.23 -10.62 22.77
CA GLN A 191 21.42 -11.35 24.03
C GLN A 191 22.87 -11.26 24.54
N LEU A 192 23.86 -11.32 23.64
CA LEU A 192 25.26 -11.13 24.02
C LEU A 192 25.55 -9.70 24.49
N GLN A 193 24.91 -8.69 23.89
CA GLN A 193 25.03 -7.30 24.34
C GLN A 193 24.39 -7.11 25.73
N GLU A 194 23.23 -7.67 25.97
CA GLU A 194 22.56 -7.63 27.29
C GLU A 194 23.42 -8.30 28.37
N LEU A 195 23.99 -9.46 28.04
CA LEU A 195 24.90 -10.17 28.92
C LEU A 195 26.15 -9.32 29.25
N ALA A 196 26.74 -8.66 28.26
CA ALA A 196 27.89 -7.77 28.45
C ALA A 196 27.56 -6.58 29.36
N ILE A 197 26.36 -6.00 29.25
CA ILE A 197 25.88 -4.92 30.13
C ILE A 197 25.72 -5.44 31.53
N SER A 198 25.09 -6.60 31.73
CA SER A 198 24.88 -7.21 33.04
C SER A 198 26.20 -7.54 33.74
N PHE A 199 27.19 -8.06 33.01
CA PHE A 199 28.55 -8.26 33.56
C PHE A 199 29.23 -6.93 33.93
N GLY A 200 29.04 -5.88 33.11
CA GLY A 200 29.55 -4.54 33.42
C GLY A 200 28.96 -3.99 34.72
N GLU A 201 27.67 -4.13 34.94
CA GLU A 201 26.98 -3.67 36.16
C GLU A 201 27.43 -4.42 37.40
N ILE A 202 27.72 -5.72 37.31
CA ILE A 202 28.22 -6.52 38.44
C ILE A 202 29.70 -6.19 38.74
N LEU A 203 30.54 -5.96 37.76
CA LEU A 203 31.98 -5.70 37.93
C LEU A 203 32.27 -4.26 38.35
N LEU A 204 31.45 -3.28 37.91
CA LEU A 204 31.66 -1.86 38.20
C LEU A 204 31.78 -1.53 39.70
N PRO A 205 30.91 -2.04 40.58
CA PRO A 205 31.03 -1.81 42.04
C PRO A 205 32.26 -2.49 42.65
N ALA A 206 32.66 -3.68 42.15
CA ALA A 206 33.84 -4.37 42.62
C ALA A 206 35.11 -3.59 42.24
N VAL A 207 35.22 -3.04 41.04
CA VAL A 207 36.32 -2.20 40.61
C VAL A 207 36.35 -0.89 41.38
N LYS A 208 35.18 -0.26 41.66
CA LYS A 208 35.10 0.97 42.47
C LYS A 208 35.49 0.78 43.91
N SER A 209 35.44 -0.46 44.46
CA SER A 209 35.86 -0.74 45.82
C SER A 209 37.40 -0.98 45.98
N ILE A 210 38.13 -1.11 44.87
CA ILE A 210 39.58 -1.37 44.82
C ILE A 210 40.36 -0.08 44.53
N VAL A 211 39.72 0.94 44.01
CA VAL A 211 40.25 2.28 43.75
C VAL A 211 39.86 3.23 44.91
#